data_c0d8b2998b04633f100afd518c43750b
#
_entry.id   c0d8b2998b04633f100afd518c43750b
#
_cell.length_a   1.000
_cell.length_b   1.000
_cell.length_c   1.000
_cell.angle_alpha   90.00
_cell.angle_beta   90.00
_cell.angle_gamma   90.00
#
_symmetry.space_group_name_H-M   'P 1'
#
loop_
_entity.id
_entity.type
_entity.pdbx_description
1 polymer ?
#
loop_
_entity_poly.entity_id
_entity_poly.type
_entity_poly.pdbx_seq_one_letter_code
_entity_poly.pdbx_strand_id
1 'polypeptide(L)'
;MIEIIRGDITTLDVDAIVTAANSELMGGGGVDGAIHRAAGPELVRASLALAPCPPGDAVITPGYRLRARYVIHAVGPIWSGGAHSEPALLRSAYDRSFALALAQGDVESIAFPAISTGVYGFPKTLAAEIATDSMQRHESWFTRIVACAFDAETEQLYRHALG
;
A
#
# COMPACT_ATOMS: atom_id res chain seq x y z
N MET A 1 -1.89 11.94 12.09
CA MET A 1 -0.50 11.66 12.49
C MET A 1 0.10 10.62 11.55
N ILE A 2 1.26 10.92 10.99
CA ILE A 2 2.00 10.01 10.12
C ILE A 2 3.16 9.41 10.92
N GLU A 3 3.19 8.07 11.01
CA GLU A 3 4.26 7.34 11.69
C GLU A 3 5.08 6.57 10.67
N ILE A 4 6.38 6.51 10.88
CA ILE A 4 7.27 5.67 10.08
C ILE A 4 7.72 4.52 10.97
N ILE A 5 7.43 3.29 10.55
CA ILE A 5 7.76 2.07 11.29
C ILE A 5 8.57 1.16 10.36
N ARG A 6 9.66 0.60 10.86
CA ARG A 6 10.37 -0.48 10.17
C ARG A 6 9.96 -1.79 10.79
N GLY A 7 9.37 -2.68 9.99
CA GLY A 7 8.91 -3.96 10.51
C GLY A 7 7.97 -4.70 9.56
N ASP A 8 7.21 -5.61 10.13
CA ASP A 8 6.26 -6.46 9.43
C ASP A 8 4.86 -5.83 9.49
N ILE A 9 4.35 -5.40 8.34
CA ILE A 9 3.05 -4.74 8.22
C ILE A 9 1.89 -5.65 8.70
N THR A 10 2.04 -6.97 8.61
CA THR A 10 0.98 -7.91 8.99
C THR A 10 0.72 -7.94 10.50
N THR A 11 1.67 -7.42 11.30
CA THR A 11 1.55 -7.42 12.76
C THR A 11 0.94 -6.13 13.31
N LEU A 12 0.73 -5.12 12.47
CA LEU A 12 0.27 -3.82 12.91
C LEU A 12 -1.21 -3.84 13.30
N ASP A 13 -1.52 -3.14 14.38
CA ASP A 13 -2.89 -2.97 14.86
C ASP A 13 -3.49 -1.71 14.24
N VAL A 14 -3.95 -1.85 13.01
CA VAL A 14 -4.59 -0.78 12.21
C VAL A 14 -5.88 -1.33 11.60
N ASP A 15 -6.78 -0.44 11.21
CA ASP A 15 -8.06 -0.83 10.61
C ASP A 15 -7.91 -1.42 9.21
N ALA A 16 -6.99 -0.88 8.43
CA ALA A 16 -6.72 -1.36 7.07
C ALA A 16 -5.23 -1.41 6.81
N ILE A 17 -4.78 -2.46 6.12
CA ILE A 17 -3.43 -2.52 5.56
C ILE A 17 -3.51 -2.53 4.04
N VAL A 18 -2.55 -1.86 3.42
CA VAL A 18 -2.41 -1.82 1.97
C VAL A 18 -1.36 -2.83 1.57
N THR A 19 -1.63 -3.59 0.51
CA THR A 19 -0.65 -4.49 -0.09
C THR A 19 -0.27 -3.98 -1.48
N ALA A 20 0.98 -4.24 -1.88
CA ALA A 20 1.46 -3.95 -3.22
C ALA A 20 1.13 -5.15 -4.12
N ALA A 21 -0.03 -5.11 -4.75
CA ALA A 21 -0.58 -6.21 -5.53
C ALA A 21 -0.13 -6.15 -6.99
N ASN A 22 -0.29 -7.27 -7.69
CA ASN A 22 -0.21 -7.31 -9.16
C ASN A 22 -1.60 -7.09 -9.77
N SER A 23 -1.63 -6.83 -11.08
CA SER A 23 -2.89 -6.51 -11.79
C SER A 23 -3.88 -7.68 -11.80
N GLU A 24 -3.41 -8.91 -11.71
CA GLU A 24 -4.24 -10.10 -11.68
C GLU A 24 -4.84 -10.39 -10.30
N LEU A 25 -4.36 -9.70 -9.24
CA LEU A 25 -4.83 -9.86 -7.86
C LEU A 25 -4.77 -11.31 -7.37
N MET A 26 -3.73 -12.04 -7.82
CA MET A 26 -3.59 -13.48 -7.58
C MET A 26 -2.64 -13.82 -6.44
N GLY A 27 -2.18 -12.80 -5.69
CA GLY A 27 -1.11 -12.97 -4.73
C GLY A 27 0.25 -12.98 -5.42
N GLY A 28 1.31 -12.97 -4.64
CA GLY A 28 2.66 -12.95 -5.19
C GLY A 28 3.70 -13.11 -4.11
N GLY A 29 4.89 -12.56 -4.35
CA GLY A 29 5.99 -12.57 -3.39
C GLY A 29 6.05 -11.29 -2.57
N GLY A 30 7.14 -11.12 -1.85
CA GLY A 30 7.38 -9.91 -1.06
C GLY A 30 6.31 -9.66 -0.01
N VAL A 31 5.93 -8.39 0.18
CA VAL A 31 4.93 -8.00 1.16
C VAL A 31 3.55 -8.59 0.83
N ASP A 32 3.20 -8.66 -0.45
CA ASP A 32 1.91 -9.24 -0.87
C ASP A 32 1.82 -10.70 -0.46
N GLY A 33 2.87 -11.49 -0.69
CA GLY A 33 2.93 -12.87 -0.26
C GLY A 33 2.83 -13.03 1.25
N ALA A 34 3.49 -12.16 2.01
CA ALA A 34 3.41 -12.18 3.47
C ALA A 34 1.99 -11.89 3.98
N ILE A 35 1.32 -10.92 3.37
CA ILE A 35 -0.06 -10.56 3.73
C ILE A 35 -1.01 -11.72 3.41
N HIS A 36 -0.88 -12.34 2.24
CA HIS A 36 -1.72 -13.49 1.88
C HIS A 36 -1.50 -14.67 2.83
N ARG A 37 -0.25 -14.96 3.21
CA ARG A 37 0.03 -16.04 4.18
C ARG A 37 -0.60 -15.76 5.54
N ALA A 38 -0.52 -14.53 6.01
CA ALA A 38 -1.08 -14.14 7.31
C ALA A 38 -2.61 -14.13 7.30
N ALA A 39 -3.22 -13.72 6.20
CA ALA A 39 -4.68 -13.62 6.06
C ALA A 39 -5.36 -14.98 5.86
N GLY A 40 -4.65 -15.95 5.29
CA GLY A 40 -5.22 -17.24 4.93
C GLY A 40 -5.77 -17.26 3.50
N PRO A 41 -6.23 -18.44 3.01
CA PRO A 41 -6.58 -18.65 1.60
C PRO A 41 -7.82 -17.88 1.13
N GLU A 42 -8.64 -17.40 2.05
CA GLU A 42 -9.84 -16.62 1.69
C GLU A 42 -9.48 -15.31 1.01
N LEU A 43 -8.34 -14.69 1.37
CA LEU A 43 -7.95 -13.39 0.83
C LEU A 43 -7.75 -13.44 -0.69
N VAL A 44 -7.03 -14.44 -1.19
CA VAL A 44 -6.79 -14.55 -2.63
C VAL A 44 -8.08 -14.85 -3.40
N ARG A 45 -8.99 -15.61 -2.81
CA ARG A 45 -10.29 -15.85 -3.43
C ARG A 45 -11.09 -14.57 -3.58
N ALA A 46 -11.09 -13.72 -2.54
CA ALA A 46 -11.79 -12.44 -2.57
C ALA A 46 -11.16 -11.48 -3.58
N SER A 47 -9.84 -11.39 -3.63
CA SER A 47 -9.16 -10.49 -4.55
C SER A 47 -9.30 -10.94 -6.01
N LEU A 48 -9.19 -12.24 -6.29
CA LEU A 48 -9.38 -12.77 -7.64
C LEU A 48 -10.76 -12.44 -8.21
N ALA A 49 -11.79 -12.41 -7.37
CA ALA A 49 -13.14 -12.05 -7.80
C ALA A 49 -13.24 -10.59 -8.28
N LEU A 50 -12.29 -9.74 -7.91
CA LEU A 50 -12.24 -8.32 -8.27
C LEU A 50 -11.25 -8.03 -9.40
N ALA A 51 -10.53 -9.04 -9.88
CA ALA A 51 -9.54 -8.88 -10.95
C ALA A 51 -10.21 -8.65 -12.31
N PRO A 52 -9.54 -7.96 -13.25
CA PRO A 52 -8.23 -7.34 -13.11
C PRO A 52 -8.30 -5.96 -12.45
N CYS A 53 -7.15 -5.50 -11.92
CA CYS A 53 -7.00 -4.16 -11.38
C CYS A 53 -5.81 -3.50 -12.09
N PRO A 54 -6.01 -2.41 -12.83
CA PRO A 54 -4.91 -1.80 -13.59
C PRO A 54 -3.96 -1.03 -12.69
N PRO A 55 -2.71 -0.78 -13.15
CA PRO A 55 -1.79 0.09 -12.42
C PRO A 55 -2.42 1.45 -12.15
N GLY A 56 -2.19 1.96 -10.95
CA GLY A 56 -2.77 3.24 -10.49
C GLY A 56 -4.13 3.08 -9.81
N ASP A 57 -4.69 1.90 -9.79
CA ASP A 57 -5.97 1.63 -9.13
C ASP A 57 -5.78 0.71 -7.92
N ALA A 58 -6.86 0.52 -7.18
CA ALA A 58 -6.88 -0.33 -5.99
C ALA A 58 -8.28 -0.93 -5.79
N VAL A 59 -8.32 -2.05 -5.07
CA VAL A 59 -9.59 -2.67 -4.63
C VAL A 59 -9.49 -3.00 -3.14
N ILE A 60 -10.63 -3.18 -2.48
CA ILE A 60 -10.67 -3.46 -1.04
C ILE A 60 -11.40 -4.78 -0.77
N THR A 61 -10.87 -5.56 0.17
CA THR A 61 -11.44 -6.82 0.63
C THR A 61 -11.44 -6.86 2.16
N PRO A 62 -12.15 -7.81 2.77
CA PRO A 62 -11.95 -8.08 4.20
C PRO A 62 -10.53 -8.58 4.48
N GLY A 63 -10.10 -8.46 5.73
CA GLY A 63 -8.75 -8.86 6.17
C GLY A 63 -8.65 -10.31 6.66
N TYR A 64 -9.75 -11.00 6.80
CA TYR A 64 -9.84 -12.39 7.25
C TYR A 64 -9.07 -12.63 8.56
N ARG A 65 -7.96 -13.38 8.53
CA ARG A 65 -7.21 -13.72 9.76
C ARG A 65 -6.24 -12.63 10.22
N LEU A 66 -6.12 -11.55 9.44
CA LEU A 66 -5.29 -10.41 9.84
C LEU A 66 -5.93 -9.65 11.00
N ARG A 67 -5.12 -8.90 11.75
CA ARG A 67 -5.64 -7.94 12.72
C ARG A 67 -6.44 -6.84 12.05
N ALA A 68 -5.96 -6.36 10.89
CA ALA A 68 -6.67 -5.36 10.10
C ALA A 68 -7.99 -5.93 9.58
N ARG A 69 -9.05 -5.15 9.68
CA ARG A 69 -10.36 -5.57 9.17
C ARG A 69 -10.43 -5.58 7.66
N TYR A 70 -9.60 -4.77 7.00
CA TYR A 70 -9.59 -4.63 5.55
C TYR A 70 -8.18 -4.75 4.99
N VAL A 71 -8.11 -5.27 3.76
CA VAL A 71 -6.92 -5.20 2.93
C VAL A 71 -7.24 -4.40 1.69
N ILE A 72 -6.43 -3.39 1.40
CA ILE A 72 -6.52 -2.61 0.18
C ILE A 72 -5.41 -3.09 -0.75
N HIS A 73 -5.80 -3.61 -1.91
CA HIS A 73 -4.88 -4.15 -2.91
C HIS A 73 -4.58 -3.05 -3.92
N ALA A 74 -3.45 -2.37 -3.73
CA ALA A 74 -3.03 -1.28 -4.59
C ALA A 74 -2.05 -1.79 -5.64
N VAL A 75 -2.29 -1.45 -6.90
CA VAL A 75 -1.43 -1.87 -8.01
C VAL A 75 -0.60 -0.68 -8.47
N GLY A 76 0.68 -0.72 -8.14
CA GLY A 76 1.64 0.28 -8.61
C GLY A 76 2.15 -0.05 -10.00
N PRO A 77 2.77 0.94 -10.67
CA PRO A 77 3.35 0.73 -12.00
C PRO A 77 4.68 -0.02 -11.93
N ILE A 78 5.00 -0.73 -13.02
CA ILE A 78 6.35 -1.23 -13.27
C ILE A 78 7.14 -0.07 -13.87
N TRP A 79 8.32 0.20 -13.30
CA TRP A 79 9.17 1.28 -13.78
C TRP A 79 9.78 0.94 -15.14
N SER A 80 9.62 1.83 -16.11
CA SER A 80 10.22 1.69 -17.44
C SER A 80 10.75 3.03 -17.94
N GLY A 81 11.55 3.70 -17.10
CA GLY A 81 12.26 4.93 -17.47
C GLY A 81 11.59 6.24 -17.08
N GLY A 82 10.35 6.21 -16.62
CA GLY A 82 9.64 7.42 -16.15
C GLY A 82 8.87 8.17 -17.23
N ALA A 83 8.85 7.68 -18.47
CA ALA A 83 8.16 8.35 -19.59
C ALA A 83 6.77 7.78 -19.86
N HIS A 84 6.29 6.81 -19.08
CA HIS A 84 5.01 6.12 -19.28
C HIS A 84 4.02 6.45 -18.16
N SER A 85 4.06 7.66 -17.64
CA SER A 85 3.18 8.14 -16.56
C SER A 85 3.34 7.40 -15.22
N GLU A 86 4.46 6.70 -15.01
CA GLU A 86 4.67 5.93 -13.78
C GLU A 86 4.57 6.76 -12.51
N PRO A 87 5.12 7.99 -12.42
CA PRO A 87 4.92 8.82 -11.23
C PRO A 87 3.46 9.13 -10.95
N ALA A 88 2.68 9.45 -11.97
CA ALA A 88 1.25 9.73 -11.82
C ALA A 88 0.47 8.47 -11.43
N LEU A 89 0.84 7.31 -11.98
CA LEU A 89 0.20 6.04 -11.64
C LEU A 89 0.51 5.63 -10.20
N LEU A 90 1.73 5.83 -9.72
CA LEU A 90 2.06 5.53 -8.33
C LEU A 90 1.29 6.45 -7.37
N ARG A 91 1.22 7.74 -7.68
CA ARG A 91 0.42 8.69 -6.90
C ARG A 91 -1.04 8.25 -6.86
N SER A 92 -1.60 7.86 -8.00
CA SER A 92 -2.97 7.37 -8.10
C SER A 92 -3.20 6.13 -7.24
N ALA A 93 -2.26 5.19 -7.20
CA ALA A 93 -2.38 3.98 -6.37
C ALA A 93 -2.50 4.34 -4.88
N TYR A 94 -1.71 5.28 -4.40
CA TYR A 94 -1.81 5.78 -3.02
C TYR A 94 -3.14 6.51 -2.79
N ASP A 95 -3.50 7.44 -3.68
CA ASP A 95 -4.70 8.26 -3.52
C ASP A 95 -5.98 7.41 -3.58
N ARG A 96 -6.03 6.41 -4.48
CA ARG A 96 -7.16 5.49 -4.56
C ARG A 96 -7.29 4.63 -3.31
N SER A 97 -6.18 4.24 -2.72
CA SER A 97 -6.18 3.49 -1.46
C SER A 97 -6.83 4.30 -0.35
N PHE A 98 -6.48 5.57 -0.22
CA PHE A 98 -7.11 6.46 0.75
C PHE A 98 -8.61 6.64 0.47
N ALA A 99 -8.99 6.80 -0.80
CA ALA A 99 -10.39 6.97 -1.18
C ALA A 99 -11.24 5.75 -0.79
N LEU A 100 -10.72 4.54 -1.03
CA LEU A 100 -11.41 3.31 -0.64
C LEU A 100 -11.55 3.19 0.88
N ALA A 101 -10.51 3.54 1.62
CA ALA A 101 -10.56 3.53 3.08
C ALA A 101 -11.62 4.49 3.61
N LEU A 102 -11.66 5.71 3.07
CA LEU A 102 -12.66 6.71 3.47
C LEU A 102 -14.08 6.28 3.13
N ALA A 103 -14.27 5.63 1.99
CA ALA A 103 -15.59 5.16 1.55
C ALA A 103 -16.17 4.06 2.45
N GLN A 104 -15.31 3.30 3.16
CA GLN A 104 -15.77 2.30 4.13
C GLN A 104 -16.47 2.92 5.32
N GLY A 105 -16.07 4.12 5.74
CA GLY A 105 -16.71 4.85 6.81
C GLY A 105 -16.24 4.50 8.22
N ASP A 106 -15.52 3.39 8.40
CA ASP A 106 -15.08 2.92 9.72
C ASP A 106 -13.56 2.67 9.78
N VAL A 107 -12.80 3.21 8.82
CA VAL A 107 -11.34 3.12 8.81
C VAL A 107 -10.76 4.43 9.32
N GLU A 108 -10.15 4.37 10.50
CA GLU A 108 -9.49 5.52 11.12
C GLU A 108 -7.97 5.40 11.09
N SER A 109 -7.44 4.20 10.92
CA SER A 109 -6.00 3.92 10.84
C SER A 109 -5.68 3.05 9.63
N ILE A 110 -4.59 3.40 8.93
CA ILE A 110 -4.19 2.73 7.69
C ILE A 110 -2.67 2.62 7.62
N ALA A 111 -2.17 1.49 7.15
CA ALA A 111 -0.74 1.26 6.98
C ALA A 111 -0.42 0.91 5.53
N PHE A 112 0.68 1.47 5.04
CA PHE A 112 1.15 1.29 3.66
C PHE A 112 2.53 0.65 3.63
N PRO A 113 2.77 -0.29 2.69
CA PRO A 113 4.11 -0.71 2.32
C PRO A 113 4.70 0.27 1.31
N ALA A 114 5.97 0.11 0.97
CA ALA A 114 6.57 0.84 -0.15
C ALA A 114 6.12 0.19 -1.47
N ILE A 115 5.25 0.86 -2.19
CA ILE A 115 4.67 0.34 -3.43
C ILE A 115 5.64 0.55 -4.60
N SER A 116 5.77 -0.45 -5.48
CA SER A 116 6.57 -0.44 -6.73
C SER A 116 8.09 -0.41 -6.57
N THR A 117 8.63 -0.39 -5.36
CA THR A 117 10.08 -0.24 -5.16
C THR A 117 10.87 -1.56 -5.06
N GLY A 118 10.17 -2.68 -5.07
CA GLY A 118 10.79 -4.01 -5.14
C GLY A 118 11.13 -4.40 -6.57
N VAL A 119 10.58 -5.53 -7.03
CA VAL A 119 10.85 -6.04 -8.39
C VAL A 119 10.36 -5.12 -9.50
N TYR A 120 9.40 -4.23 -9.20
CA TYR A 120 8.92 -3.24 -10.19
C TYR A 120 9.92 -2.12 -10.45
N GLY A 121 10.96 -1.97 -9.63
CA GLY A 121 12.11 -1.14 -9.91
C GLY A 121 11.92 0.37 -9.88
N PHE A 122 10.83 0.86 -9.31
CA PHE A 122 10.59 2.31 -9.18
C PHE A 122 11.71 2.95 -8.35
N PRO A 123 12.27 4.10 -8.77
CA PRO A 123 13.32 4.77 -8.00
C PRO A 123 12.84 5.09 -6.58
N LYS A 124 13.60 4.62 -5.58
CA LYS A 124 13.15 4.64 -4.18
C LYS A 124 12.95 6.04 -3.63
N THR A 125 13.84 6.98 -3.97
CA THR A 125 13.72 8.36 -3.50
C THR A 125 12.45 9.03 -4.03
N LEU A 126 12.18 8.90 -5.33
CA LEU A 126 10.98 9.45 -5.95
C LEU A 126 9.71 8.78 -5.39
N ALA A 127 9.75 7.47 -5.20
CA ALA A 127 8.63 6.74 -4.62
C ALA A 127 8.30 7.22 -3.20
N ALA A 128 9.33 7.45 -2.39
CA ALA A 128 9.15 7.96 -1.02
C ALA A 128 8.52 9.37 -1.03
N GLU A 129 8.94 10.23 -1.93
CA GLU A 129 8.36 11.57 -2.07
C GLU A 129 6.89 11.50 -2.46
N ILE A 130 6.54 10.64 -3.41
CA ILE A 130 5.15 10.46 -3.86
C ILE A 130 4.29 9.90 -2.73
N ALA A 131 4.77 8.87 -2.02
CA ALA A 131 4.04 8.25 -0.93
C ALA A 131 3.77 9.23 0.21
N THR A 132 4.81 9.95 0.65
CA THR A 132 4.67 10.88 1.77
C THR A 132 3.82 12.09 1.41
N ASP A 133 3.88 12.57 0.17
CA ASP A 133 3.01 13.64 -0.29
C ASP A 133 1.54 13.22 -0.24
N SER A 134 1.21 12.02 -0.70
CA SER A 134 -0.15 11.49 -0.62
C SER A 134 -0.61 11.36 0.83
N MET A 135 0.26 10.83 1.71
CA MET A 135 -0.05 10.70 3.14
C MET A 135 -0.32 12.06 3.78
N GLN A 136 0.49 13.08 3.49
CA GLN A 136 0.31 14.42 4.04
C GLN A 136 -1.00 15.06 3.57
N ARG A 137 -1.36 14.84 2.31
CA ARG A 137 -2.63 15.39 1.76
C ARG A 137 -3.87 14.74 2.39
N HIS A 138 -3.75 13.53 2.92
CA HIS A 138 -4.87 12.80 3.52
C HIS A 138 -4.80 12.75 5.06
N GLU A 139 -3.78 13.33 5.66
CA GLU A 139 -3.51 13.18 7.09
C GLU A 139 -4.68 13.57 7.98
N SER A 140 -5.38 14.66 7.62
CA SER A 140 -6.46 15.20 8.45
C SER A 140 -7.69 14.29 8.56
N TRP A 141 -7.82 13.30 7.66
CA TRP A 141 -8.97 12.39 7.65
C TRP A 141 -8.73 11.07 8.38
N PHE A 142 -7.52 10.88 8.92
CA PHE A 142 -7.15 9.64 9.63
C PHE A 142 -6.55 9.99 10.98
N THR A 143 -6.83 9.16 11.99
CA THR A 143 -6.17 9.31 13.29
C THR A 143 -4.73 8.84 13.21
N ARG A 144 -4.43 7.88 12.32
CA ARG A 144 -3.10 7.30 12.21
C ARG A 144 -2.85 6.79 10.79
N ILE A 145 -1.77 7.25 10.18
CA ILE A 145 -1.26 6.73 8.91
C ILE A 145 0.14 6.19 9.18
N VAL A 146 0.38 4.93 8.82
CA VAL A 146 1.68 4.28 9.02
C VAL A 146 2.36 4.02 7.68
N ALA A 147 3.56 4.56 7.53
CA ALA A 147 4.46 4.20 6.44
C ALA A 147 5.35 3.06 6.96
N CYS A 148 5.08 1.83 6.53
CA CYS A 148 5.78 0.65 7.02
C CYS A 148 6.93 0.31 6.08
N ALA A 149 8.16 0.56 6.53
CA ALA A 149 9.36 0.27 5.77
C ALA A 149 9.84 -1.16 6.07
N PHE A 150 10.23 -1.88 5.02
CA PHE A 150 10.80 -3.22 5.17
C PHE A 150 12.26 -3.16 5.62
N ASP A 151 13.01 -2.13 5.22
CA ASP A 151 14.43 -2.01 5.50
C ASP A 151 14.83 -0.60 5.96
N ALA A 152 16.07 -0.46 6.41
CA ALA A 152 16.59 0.81 6.93
C ALA A 152 16.68 1.89 5.85
N GLU A 153 17.00 1.52 4.61
CA GLU A 153 17.10 2.47 3.51
C GLU A 153 15.75 3.14 3.25
N THR A 154 14.69 2.37 3.15
CA THR A 154 13.33 2.87 2.93
C THR A 154 12.87 3.72 4.10
N GLU A 155 13.15 3.31 5.32
CA GLU A 155 12.85 4.09 6.52
C GLU A 155 13.47 5.47 6.46
N GLN A 156 14.75 5.54 6.12
CA GLN A 156 15.46 6.82 6.04
C GLN A 156 14.94 7.72 4.92
N LEU A 157 14.58 7.14 3.79
CA LEU A 157 13.99 7.89 2.68
C LEU A 157 12.66 8.51 3.07
N TYR A 158 11.83 7.78 3.81
CA TYR A 158 10.57 8.34 4.33
C TYR A 158 10.81 9.48 5.32
N ARG A 159 11.73 9.28 6.26
CA ARG A 159 12.05 10.32 7.23
C ARG A 159 12.57 11.59 6.56
N HIS A 160 13.42 11.43 5.55
CA HIS A 160 13.94 12.55 4.79
C HIS A 160 12.81 13.27 4.01
N ALA A 161 11.93 12.53 3.36
CA ALA A 161 10.85 13.09 2.57
C ALA A 161 9.81 13.83 3.42
N LEU A 162 9.57 13.38 4.64
CA LEU A 162 8.66 14.07 5.57
C LEU A 162 9.30 15.28 6.25
N GLY A 163 10.61 15.40 6.17
CA GLY A 163 11.36 16.47 6.84
C GLY A 163 11.63 16.13 8.28
#